data_563ec5d371690bb87e49d1b6db1798c1
#
_entry.id   563ec5d371690bb87e49d1b6db1798c1
#
_cell.length_a   1.000
_cell.length_b   1.000
_cell.length_c   1.000
_cell.angle_alpha   90.00
_cell.angle_beta   90.00
_cell.angle_gamma   90.00
#
_symmetry.space_group_name_H-M   'P 1'
#
loop_
_entity.id
_entity.type
_entity.pdbx_description
1 polymer ?
#
loop_
_entity_poly.entity_id
_entity_poly.type
_entity_poly.pdbx_seq_one_letter_code
_entity_poly.pdbx_strand_id
1 'polypeptide(L)'
;MLKCKICEKSGIFEKFDEDVIKCKKCNSMYYTGSQNKEIPRVVSVTSNLKSSAQKKNSQLIARSYLQYLKKKANIDFENALDIGCGFGDFVEELNKIGINAGGIESDEDTVKNAKSHVSHGFFDELYDSTIKYDFISVNQTLYYFEDSFVILKKISDLLKPNGIVMIATVNTESSFRQEHKIWTQGCKICFGNEVWKSFDKFGLKCIDITSYDDNLFIDFFLNKSNMMSKSQFLKNLVFYVSKIKKLFVYKDNGINNFILLKKF
;
A
#
# COMPACT_ATOMS: atom_id res chain seq x y z
N MET A 1 29.15 1.60 13.81
CA MET A 1 27.95 0.81 14.16
C MET A 1 26.80 1.28 13.25
N LEU A 2 26.14 0.38 12.55
CA LEU A 2 25.09 0.78 11.60
C LEU A 2 23.90 1.38 12.35
N LYS A 3 23.46 2.58 11.96
CA LYS A 3 22.32 3.29 12.56
C LYS A 3 21.07 3.04 11.71
N CYS A 4 19.96 2.68 12.34
CA CYS A 4 18.69 2.54 11.65
C CYS A 4 18.19 3.90 11.15
N LYS A 5 17.98 4.04 9.86
CA LYS A 5 17.50 5.30 9.24
C LYS A 5 16.10 5.69 9.71
N ILE A 6 15.32 4.74 10.26
CA ILE A 6 13.93 4.96 10.68
C ILE A 6 13.83 5.35 12.16
N CYS A 7 14.31 4.49 13.07
CA CYS A 7 14.22 4.77 14.51
C CYS A 7 15.44 5.49 15.09
N GLU A 8 16.42 5.78 14.26
CA GLU A 8 17.68 6.49 14.58
C GLU A 8 18.54 5.81 15.65
N LYS A 9 18.13 4.68 16.18
CA LYS A 9 18.87 3.93 17.19
C LYS A 9 20.02 3.16 16.54
N SER A 10 21.15 3.07 17.21
CA SER A 10 22.22 2.15 16.84
C SER A 10 21.66 0.73 16.94
N GLY A 11 21.48 0.10 15.79
CA GLY A 11 20.65 -1.08 15.69
C GLY A 11 21.42 -2.36 15.56
N ILE A 12 20.88 -3.41 16.18
CA ILE A 12 21.18 -4.77 15.78
C ILE A 12 20.25 -5.07 14.61
N PHE A 13 20.83 -5.30 13.43
CA PHE A 13 20.10 -5.76 12.26
C PHE A 13 20.20 -7.29 12.18
N GLU A 14 19.14 -7.90 11.70
CA GLU A 14 19.14 -9.31 11.34
C GLU A 14 18.91 -9.44 9.84
N LYS A 15 19.53 -10.47 9.25
CA LYS A 15 19.30 -10.81 7.85
C LYS A 15 17.91 -11.41 7.72
N PHE A 16 17.07 -10.78 6.93
CA PHE A 16 15.73 -11.27 6.63
C PHE A 16 15.74 -12.17 5.39
N ASP A 17 16.40 -11.71 4.31
CA ASP A 17 16.59 -12.41 3.05
C ASP A 17 17.96 -12.03 2.47
N GLU A 18 18.32 -12.51 1.27
CA GLU A 18 19.63 -12.26 0.64
C GLU A 18 19.98 -10.77 0.64
N ASP A 19 19.08 -9.94 0.15
CA ASP A 19 19.26 -8.50 -0.01
C ASP A 19 18.35 -7.67 0.95
N VAL A 20 17.84 -8.25 2.03
CA VAL A 20 16.94 -7.57 2.95
C VAL A 20 17.39 -7.75 4.40
N ILE A 21 17.51 -6.63 5.10
CA ILE A 21 17.77 -6.60 6.54
C ILE A 21 16.59 -6.04 7.31
N LYS A 22 16.43 -6.50 8.55
CA LYS A 22 15.41 -6.05 9.49
C LYS A 22 16.04 -5.43 10.72
N CYS A 23 15.57 -4.27 11.13
CA CYS A 23 15.96 -3.64 12.39
C CYS A 23 15.24 -4.30 13.55
N LYS A 24 15.99 -4.89 14.50
CA LYS A 24 15.42 -5.53 15.72
C LYS A 24 14.78 -4.55 16.70
N LYS A 25 14.96 -3.25 16.54
CA LYS A 25 14.41 -2.24 17.43
C LYS A 25 13.05 -1.72 17.01
N CYS A 26 12.83 -1.53 15.70
CA CYS A 26 11.57 -0.97 15.19
C CYS A 26 10.89 -1.88 14.16
N ASN A 27 11.41 -3.08 13.93
CA ASN A 27 10.90 -4.07 12.97
C ASN A 27 10.83 -3.57 11.51
N SER A 28 11.39 -2.39 11.20
CA SER A 28 11.44 -1.91 9.82
C SER A 28 12.43 -2.72 9.00
N MET A 29 12.08 -2.94 7.74
CA MET A 29 12.87 -3.71 6.79
C MET A 29 13.43 -2.82 5.69
N TYR A 30 14.62 -3.15 5.22
CA TYR A 30 15.35 -2.37 4.21
C TYR A 30 15.91 -3.28 3.13
N TYR A 31 15.79 -2.84 1.88
CA TYR A 31 16.53 -3.44 0.80
C TYR A 31 18.00 -2.94 0.83
N THR A 32 18.95 -3.88 0.74
CA THR A 32 20.40 -3.62 0.79
C THR A 32 21.11 -4.03 -0.48
N GLY A 33 20.40 -4.62 -1.44
CA GLY A 33 20.98 -5.03 -2.72
C GLY A 33 21.52 -3.84 -3.50
N SER A 34 22.50 -4.10 -4.39
CA SER A 34 23.07 -3.06 -5.24
C SER A 34 21.98 -2.44 -6.11
N GLN A 35 21.94 -1.11 -6.18
CA GLN A 35 21.03 -0.36 -7.07
C GLN A 35 21.25 -0.69 -8.56
N ASN A 36 22.37 -1.36 -8.89
CA ASN A 36 22.70 -1.81 -10.25
C ASN A 36 22.00 -3.12 -10.68
N LYS A 37 21.43 -3.91 -9.80
CA LYS A 37 20.30 -4.73 -10.22
C LYS A 37 19.21 -3.71 -10.49
N GLU A 38 18.89 -3.46 -11.77
CA GLU A 38 17.61 -2.87 -12.12
C GLU A 38 16.58 -3.60 -11.24
N ILE A 39 16.17 -2.94 -10.14
CA ILE A 39 14.93 -3.32 -9.50
C ILE A 39 14.00 -3.15 -10.70
N PRO A 40 13.47 -4.22 -11.26
CA PRO A 40 12.60 -4.05 -12.41
C PRO A 40 11.66 -2.96 -11.93
N ARG A 41 11.70 -1.76 -12.56
CA ARG A 41 10.64 -0.77 -12.34
C ARG A 41 9.43 -1.64 -12.20
N VAL A 42 8.74 -1.58 -11.05
CA VAL A 42 7.63 -2.49 -10.85
C VAL A 42 6.95 -2.46 -12.18
N VAL A 43 7.33 -3.46 -13.00
CA VAL A 43 6.76 -3.57 -14.32
C VAL A 43 5.32 -3.70 -13.91
N SER A 44 4.64 -2.61 -14.12
CA SER A 44 3.29 -2.50 -13.64
C SER A 44 2.73 -3.85 -14.02
N VAL A 45 2.19 -4.60 -13.06
CA VAL A 45 1.51 -5.89 -13.29
C VAL A 45 0.51 -5.75 -14.45
N THR A 46 0.56 -4.64 -15.11
CA THR A 46 -0.32 -3.98 -16.05
C THR A 46 0.22 -3.85 -17.45
N SER A 47 1.47 -4.23 -17.73
CA SER A 47 2.03 -4.12 -19.08
C SER A 47 1.27 -4.91 -20.15
N ASN A 48 0.30 -5.71 -19.77
CA ASN A 48 -0.64 -6.32 -20.71
C ASN A 48 -2.04 -6.17 -20.13
N LEU A 49 -2.89 -5.47 -20.85
CA LEU A 49 -4.34 -5.36 -20.74
C LEU A 49 -4.92 -6.24 -19.63
N LYS A 50 -5.22 -5.66 -18.46
CA LYS A 50 -5.87 -6.40 -17.37
C LYS A 50 -6.96 -7.30 -17.96
N SER A 51 -6.84 -8.60 -17.76
CA SER A 51 -7.92 -9.51 -18.07
C SER A 51 -9.21 -9.05 -17.36
N SER A 52 -10.37 -9.41 -17.85
CA SER A 52 -11.65 -9.05 -17.21
C SER A 52 -11.69 -9.46 -15.73
N ALA A 53 -11.01 -10.55 -15.37
CA ALA A 53 -10.89 -11.02 -13.99
C ALA A 53 -10.02 -10.07 -13.14
N GLN A 54 -8.91 -9.57 -13.67
CA GLN A 54 -8.04 -8.61 -12.96
C GLN A 54 -8.73 -7.27 -12.77
N LYS A 55 -9.50 -6.78 -13.76
CA LYS A 55 -10.33 -5.56 -13.62
C LYS A 55 -11.35 -5.70 -12.50
N LYS A 56 -12.07 -6.83 -12.44
CA LYS A 56 -13.04 -7.11 -11.36
C LYS A 56 -12.36 -7.18 -10.00
N ASN A 57 -11.18 -7.79 -9.91
CA ASN A 57 -10.44 -7.90 -8.66
C ASN A 57 -9.97 -6.53 -8.15
N SER A 58 -9.42 -5.66 -9.00
CA SER A 58 -8.99 -4.33 -8.59
C SER A 58 -10.17 -3.46 -8.11
N GLN A 59 -11.34 -3.54 -8.74
CA GLN A 59 -12.55 -2.86 -8.28
C GLN A 59 -13.04 -3.38 -6.91
N LEU A 60 -12.93 -4.69 -6.67
CA LEU A 60 -13.27 -5.26 -5.38
C LEU A 60 -12.30 -4.80 -4.28
N ILE A 61 -11.01 -4.73 -4.56
CA ILE A 61 -9.99 -4.19 -3.65
C ILE A 61 -10.31 -2.73 -3.33
N ALA A 62 -10.59 -1.91 -4.33
CA ALA A 62 -10.96 -0.50 -4.15
C ALA A 62 -12.20 -0.33 -3.24
N ARG A 63 -13.24 -1.13 -3.43
CA ARG A 63 -14.43 -1.14 -2.54
C ARG A 63 -14.09 -1.54 -1.12
N SER A 64 -13.18 -2.47 -0.94
CA SER A 64 -12.75 -2.89 0.40
C SER A 64 -11.96 -1.80 1.11
N TYR A 65 -11.14 -1.03 0.39
CA TYR A 65 -10.50 0.17 0.93
C TYR A 65 -11.54 1.20 1.39
N LEU A 66 -12.55 1.45 0.57
CA LEU A 66 -13.63 2.35 0.94
C LEU A 66 -14.43 1.83 2.15
N GLN A 67 -14.70 0.54 2.24
CA GLN A 67 -15.38 -0.06 3.40
C GLN A 67 -14.56 0.08 4.69
N TYR A 68 -13.24 -0.13 4.60
CA TYR A 68 -12.35 0.09 5.73
C TYR A 68 -12.39 1.55 6.18
N LEU A 69 -12.24 2.48 5.25
CA LEU A 69 -12.26 3.91 5.53
C LEU A 69 -13.59 4.33 6.18
N LYS A 70 -14.73 3.90 5.64
CA LYS A 70 -16.09 4.14 6.22
C LYS A 70 -16.24 3.62 7.63
N LYS A 71 -15.57 2.51 7.96
CA LYS A 71 -15.65 1.91 9.30
C LYS A 71 -14.80 2.66 10.33
N LYS A 72 -13.71 3.30 9.90
CA LYS A 72 -12.67 3.83 10.79
C LYS A 72 -12.62 5.34 10.87
N ALA A 73 -13.16 6.04 9.88
CA ALA A 73 -13.18 7.50 9.81
C ALA A 73 -14.58 8.03 9.48
N ASN A 74 -14.87 9.23 9.96
CA ASN A 74 -15.99 9.99 9.44
C ASN A 74 -15.63 10.48 8.04
N ILE A 75 -16.41 10.10 7.02
CA ILE A 75 -16.18 10.48 5.63
C ILE A 75 -17.03 11.71 5.32
N ASP A 76 -16.52 12.86 5.73
CA ASP A 76 -17.03 14.16 5.33
C ASP A 76 -15.91 14.90 4.56
N PHE A 77 -15.50 14.28 3.45
CA PHE A 77 -14.41 14.77 2.62
C PHE A 77 -14.95 15.45 1.37
N GLU A 78 -14.41 16.63 1.06
CA GLU A 78 -14.67 17.35 -0.17
C GLU A 78 -13.68 16.95 -1.25
N ASN A 79 -12.39 17.02 -0.95
CA ASN A 79 -11.30 16.78 -1.89
C ASN A 79 -10.40 15.63 -1.44
N ALA A 80 -10.08 14.73 -2.38
CA ALA A 80 -9.19 13.59 -2.13
C ALA A 80 -8.13 13.42 -3.22
N LEU A 81 -6.96 12.89 -2.84
CA LEU A 81 -5.89 12.50 -3.75
C LEU A 81 -5.47 11.05 -3.47
N ASP A 82 -5.36 10.23 -4.51
CA ASP A 82 -4.79 8.88 -4.44
C ASP A 82 -3.41 8.85 -5.12
N ILE A 83 -2.36 8.61 -4.33
CA ILE A 83 -0.96 8.63 -4.80
C ILE A 83 -0.55 7.22 -5.21
N GLY A 84 -0.09 7.05 -6.45
CA GLY A 84 0.15 5.74 -7.05
C GLY A 84 -1.16 4.99 -7.27
N CYS A 85 -2.15 5.69 -7.83
CA CYS A 85 -3.53 5.24 -7.93
C CYS A 85 -3.77 4.12 -8.96
N GLY A 86 -2.75 3.75 -9.74
CA GLY A 86 -2.88 2.76 -10.81
C GLY A 86 -3.96 3.15 -11.82
N PHE A 87 -4.92 2.28 -12.06
CA PHE A 87 -6.03 2.55 -13.00
C PHE A 87 -7.14 3.47 -12.45
N GLY A 88 -7.00 3.95 -11.21
CA GLY A 88 -7.96 4.85 -10.59
C GLY A 88 -9.24 4.17 -10.08
N ASP A 89 -9.19 2.87 -9.79
CA ASP A 89 -10.37 2.16 -9.29
C ASP A 89 -10.82 2.69 -7.92
N PHE A 90 -9.88 3.06 -7.04
CA PHE A 90 -10.22 3.65 -5.74
C PHE A 90 -10.69 5.10 -5.86
N VAL A 91 -10.08 5.88 -6.75
CA VAL A 91 -10.52 7.23 -7.11
C VAL A 91 -11.98 7.20 -7.59
N GLU A 92 -12.33 6.22 -8.45
CA GLU A 92 -13.71 6.07 -8.92
C GLU A 92 -14.69 5.74 -7.79
N GLU A 93 -14.33 4.87 -6.85
CA GLU A 93 -15.20 4.55 -5.70
C GLU A 93 -15.40 5.75 -4.77
N LEU A 94 -14.39 6.63 -4.60
CA LEU A 94 -14.52 7.89 -3.87
C LEU A 94 -15.45 8.87 -4.62
N ASN A 95 -15.28 9.03 -5.92
CA ASN A 95 -16.15 9.90 -6.75
C ASN A 95 -17.62 9.43 -6.74
N LYS A 96 -17.88 8.11 -6.72
CA LYS A 96 -19.25 7.56 -6.65
C LYS A 96 -20.00 7.94 -5.37
N ILE A 97 -19.30 8.30 -4.32
CA ILE A 97 -19.91 8.75 -3.05
C ILE A 97 -19.87 10.27 -2.87
N GLY A 98 -19.56 11.01 -3.94
CA GLY A 98 -19.62 12.48 -3.97
C GLY A 98 -18.35 13.19 -3.55
N ILE A 99 -17.23 12.49 -3.33
CA ILE A 99 -15.93 13.09 -3.03
C ILE A 99 -15.27 13.50 -4.35
N ASN A 100 -14.77 14.74 -4.45
CA ASN A 100 -13.97 15.18 -5.60
C ASN A 100 -12.57 14.59 -5.50
N ALA A 101 -12.38 13.39 -6.03
CA ALA A 101 -11.15 12.63 -5.95
C ALA A 101 -10.39 12.62 -7.28
N GLY A 102 -9.09 12.89 -7.22
CA GLY A 102 -8.13 12.70 -8.31
C GLY A 102 -7.05 11.69 -7.95
N GLY A 103 -6.38 11.14 -8.95
CA GLY A 103 -5.25 10.24 -8.76
C GLY A 103 -4.02 10.68 -9.55
N ILE A 104 -2.84 10.37 -9.02
CA ILE A 104 -1.57 10.53 -9.72
C ILE A 104 -0.87 9.17 -9.85
N GLU A 105 -0.38 8.87 -11.06
CA GLU A 105 0.30 7.62 -11.38
C GLU A 105 1.53 7.91 -12.25
N SER A 106 2.65 7.27 -11.93
CA SER A 106 3.93 7.50 -12.62
C SER A 106 4.12 6.64 -13.87
N ASP A 107 3.38 5.55 -14.01
CA ASP A 107 3.46 4.67 -15.18
C ASP A 107 2.53 5.16 -16.29
N GLU A 108 3.11 5.72 -17.33
CA GLU A 108 2.41 6.29 -18.48
C GLU A 108 1.47 5.27 -19.16
N ASP A 109 1.88 4.02 -19.27
CA ASP A 109 1.06 2.98 -19.91
C ASP A 109 -0.14 2.59 -19.06
N THR A 110 -0.01 2.64 -17.74
CA THR A 110 -1.14 2.51 -16.82
C THR A 110 -2.12 3.67 -17.00
N VAL A 111 -1.61 4.91 -17.05
CA VAL A 111 -2.45 6.10 -17.19
C VAL A 111 -3.22 6.13 -18.52
N LYS A 112 -2.62 5.72 -19.64
CA LYS A 112 -3.31 5.61 -20.95
C LYS A 112 -4.56 4.71 -20.90
N ASN A 113 -4.59 3.76 -19.96
CA ASN A 113 -5.68 2.81 -19.78
C ASN A 113 -6.50 3.07 -18.51
N ALA A 114 -6.20 4.14 -17.80
CA ALA A 114 -6.84 4.51 -16.54
C ALA A 114 -8.17 5.23 -16.76
N LYS A 115 -8.84 5.49 -15.65
CA LYS A 115 -10.07 6.28 -15.61
C LYS A 115 -9.77 7.78 -15.76
N SER A 116 -10.79 8.57 -16.12
CA SER A 116 -10.63 10.00 -16.47
C SER A 116 -10.06 10.90 -15.37
N HIS A 117 -10.11 10.46 -14.11
CA HIS A 117 -9.63 11.23 -12.95
C HIS A 117 -8.17 10.89 -12.56
N VAL A 118 -7.44 10.19 -13.42
CA VAL A 118 -6.03 9.83 -13.20
C VAL A 118 -5.16 10.70 -14.08
N SER A 119 -4.16 11.34 -13.47
CA SER A 119 -3.14 12.13 -14.14
C SER A 119 -1.80 11.42 -14.15
N HIS A 120 -1.06 11.50 -15.26
CA HIS A 120 0.32 11.06 -15.31
C HIS A 120 1.22 12.05 -14.58
N GLY A 121 2.07 11.54 -13.70
CA GLY A 121 3.06 12.35 -13.00
C GLY A 121 3.74 11.61 -11.86
N PHE A 122 4.78 12.23 -11.32
CA PHE A 122 5.48 11.74 -10.15
C PHE A 122 5.04 12.54 -8.92
N PHE A 123 4.81 11.81 -7.84
CA PHE A 123 4.62 12.42 -6.53
C PHE A 123 5.96 12.39 -5.80
N ASP A 124 6.64 13.52 -5.75
CA ASP A 124 7.94 13.71 -5.13
C ASP A 124 7.95 15.00 -4.28
N GLU A 125 9.12 15.41 -3.81
CA GLU A 125 9.27 16.64 -3.04
C GLU A 125 8.92 17.91 -3.84
N LEU A 126 8.96 17.84 -5.16
CA LEU A 126 8.66 18.95 -6.07
C LEU A 126 7.19 19.01 -6.48
N TYR A 127 6.41 17.95 -6.18
CA TYR A 127 4.97 17.95 -6.46
C TYR A 127 4.31 19.16 -5.82
N ASP A 128 3.66 19.97 -6.63
CA ASP A 128 2.95 21.16 -6.17
C ASP A 128 1.47 21.07 -6.45
N SER A 129 0.67 21.51 -5.47
CA SER A 129 -0.76 21.62 -5.60
C SER A 129 -1.24 22.82 -4.76
N THR A 130 -2.02 23.67 -5.39
CA THR A 130 -2.75 24.73 -4.67
C THR A 130 -3.92 24.19 -3.88
N ILE A 131 -4.36 22.96 -4.18
CA ILE A 131 -5.45 22.30 -3.49
C ILE A 131 -4.94 21.69 -2.19
N LYS A 132 -5.69 21.91 -1.10
CA LYS A 132 -5.53 21.15 0.15
C LYS A 132 -6.60 20.07 0.21
N TYR A 133 -6.19 18.90 0.67
CA TYR A 133 -7.02 17.70 0.66
C TYR A 133 -7.56 17.36 2.05
N ASP A 134 -8.79 16.90 2.11
CA ASP A 134 -9.37 16.31 3.32
C ASP A 134 -8.86 14.89 3.53
N PHE A 135 -8.60 14.22 2.41
CA PHE A 135 -8.15 12.84 2.39
C PHE A 135 -7.07 12.60 1.34
N ILE A 136 -6.01 11.90 1.74
CA ILE A 136 -4.97 11.40 0.84
C ILE A 136 -4.81 9.90 1.07
N SER A 137 -4.71 9.12 -0.01
CA SER A 137 -4.38 7.69 0.06
C SER A 137 -3.07 7.37 -0.62
N VAL A 138 -2.35 6.38 -0.04
CA VAL A 138 -1.10 5.82 -0.59
C VAL A 138 -1.17 4.30 -0.44
N ASN A 139 -1.85 3.66 -1.38
CA ASN A 139 -2.18 2.26 -1.28
C ASN A 139 -1.16 1.39 -2.01
N GLN A 140 -0.41 0.54 -1.26
CA GLN A 140 0.63 -0.35 -1.79
C GLN A 140 1.72 0.38 -2.61
N THR A 141 2.02 1.63 -2.26
CA THR A 141 2.89 2.52 -3.04
C THR A 141 4.03 3.11 -2.22
N LEU A 142 3.79 3.44 -0.93
CA LEU A 142 4.74 4.19 -0.10
C LEU A 142 6.15 3.56 -0.04
N TYR A 143 6.25 2.25 -0.06
CA TYR A 143 7.51 1.52 0.06
C TYR A 143 8.37 1.51 -1.21
N TYR A 144 7.89 2.09 -2.32
CA TYR A 144 8.67 2.26 -3.55
C TYR A 144 9.42 3.59 -3.61
N PHE A 145 9.05 4.58 -2.79
CA PHE A 145 9.75 5.86 -2.75
C PHE A 145 11.15 5.70 -2.16
N GLU A 146 12.10 6.49 -2.69
CA GLU A 146 13.48 6.52 -2.18
C GLU A 146 13.52 7.02 -0.74
N ASP A 147 12.76 8.07 -0.43
CA ASP A 147 12.60 8.61 0.92
C ASP A 147 11.13 8.75 1.30
N SER A 148 10.61 7.72 1.96
CA SER A 148 9.22 7.71 2.42
C SER A 148 8.92 8.79 3.48
N PHE A 149 9.94 9.32 4.20
CA PHE A 149 9.73 10.40 5.17
C PHE A 149 9.51 11.75 4.48
N VAL A 150 10.28 12.04 3.43
CA VAL A 150 10.06 13.23 2.59
C VAL A 150 8.65 13.20 2.01
N ILE A 151 8.22 12.05 1.49
CA ILE A 151 6.88 11.87 0.96
C ILE A 151 5.80 12.08 2.02
N LEU A 152 5.95 11.49 3.22
CA LEU A 152 4.99 11.66 4.31
C LEU A 152 4.92 13.12 4.82
N LYS A 153 6.05 13.82 4.84
CA LYS A 153 6.08 15.26 5.15
C LYS A 153 5.29 16.04 4.10
N LYS A 154 5.52 15.79 2.82
CA LYS A 154 4.80 16.42 1.72
C LYS A 154 3.29 16.14 1.78
N ILE A 155 2.91 14.90 2.07
CA ILE A 155 1.51 14.52 2.30
C ILE A 155 0.91 15.35 3.43
N SER A 156 1.61 15.44 4.56
CA SER A 156 1.15 16.28 5.67
C SER A 156 0.95 17.74 5.26
N ASP A 157 1.87 18.30 4.48
CA ASP A 157 1.77 19.69 4.02
C ASP A 157 0.56 19.91 3.09
N LEU A 158 0.15 18.91 2.33
CA LEU A 158 -1.00 18.96 1.43
C LEU A 158 -2.34 18.71 2.14
N LEU A 159 -2.35 18.11 3.31
CA LEU A 159 -3.57 17.89 4.08
C LEU A 159 -4.10 19.21 4.69
N LYS A 160 -5.44 19.36 4.69
CA LYS A 160 -6.14 20.33 5.53
C LYS A 160 -5.93 19.99 7.03
N PRO A 161 -6.12 20.93 7.96
CA PRO A 161 -6.23 20.59 9.39
C PRO A 161 -7.32 19.52 9.60
N ASN A 162 -7.04 18.54 10.45
CA ASN A 162 -7.87 17.34 10.65
C ASN A 162 -8.00 16.39 9.45
N GLY A 163 -7.33 16.66 8.33
CA GLY A 163 -7.28 15.76 7.17
C GLY A 163 -6.67 14.41 7.52
N ILE A 164 -7.04 13.40 6.76
CA ILE A 164 -6.65 11.99 7.02
C ILE A 164 -5.80 11.48 5.86
N VAL A 165 -4.75 10.76 6.17
CA VAL A 165 -4.07 9.89 5.20
C VAL A 165 -4.31 8.42 5.52
N MET A 166 -4.66 7.65 4.49
CA MET A 166 -4.76 6.19 4.55
C MET A 166 -3.61 5.56 3.78
N ILE A 167 -2.91 4.64 4.42
CA ILE A 167 -1.79 3.92 3.82
C ILE A 167 -2.08 2.43 3.91
N ALA A 168 -2.18 1.76 2.77
CA ALA A 168 -2.16 0.30 2.72
C ALA A 168 -0.73 -0.15 2.43
N THR A 169 -0.15 -0.96 3.30
CA THR A 169 1.26 -1.33 3.22
C THR A 169 1.52 -2.75 3.74
N VAL A 170 2.74 -3.22 3.56
CA VAL A 170 3.24 -4.50 4.07
C VAL A 170 3.25 -4.50 5.60
N ASN A 171 2.77 -5.57 6.23
CA ASN A 171 2.98 -5.82 7.65
C ASN A 171 4.32 -6.53 7.87
N THR A 172 5.34 -5.80 8.28
CA THR A 172 6.68 -6.36 8.55
C THR A 172 6.71 -7.30 9.75
N GLU A 173 5.67 -7.29 10.58
CA GLU A 173 5.56 -8.11 11.80
C GLU A 173 4.67 -9.34 11.60
N SER A 174 4.11 -9.54 10.41
CA SER A 174 3.35 -10.74 10.07
C SER A 174 4.18 -12.00 10.26
N SER A 175 3.70 -12.91 11.11
CA SER A 175 4.35 -14.21 11.34
C SER A 175 4.51 -15.00 10.04
N PHE A 176 3.48 -14.96 9.20
CA PHE A 176 3.51 -15.62 7.91
C PHE A 176 4.62 -15.08 6.99
N ARG A 177 4.76 -13.73 6.89
CA ARG A 177 5.86 -13.14 6.11
C ARG A 177 7.23 -13.47 6.69
N GLN A 178 7.36 -13.51 8.03
CA GLN A 178 8.59 -13.84 8.72
C GLN A 178 9.01 -15.30 8.46
N GLU A 179 8.08 -16.24 8.59
CA GLU A 179 8.30 -17.67 8.39
C GLU A 179 8.68 -17.99 6.93
N HIS A 180 7.96 -17.42 5.97
CA HIS A 180 8.14 -17.71 4.56
C HIS A 180 9.10 -16.75 3.83
N LYS A 181 9.76 -15.84 4.57
CA LYS A 181 10.70 -14.84 4.03
C LYS A 181 10.13 -14.05 2.85
N ILE A 182 8.86 -13.59 2.99
CA ILE A 182 8.16 -12.89 1.92
C ILE A 182 8.57 -11.43 1.91
N TRP A 183 9.31 -11.02 0.88
CA TRP A 183 9.61 -9.64 0.54
C TRP A 183 8.85 -9.23 -0.71
N THR A 184 8.36 -7.99 -0.76
CA THR A 184 7.70 -7.47 -1.96
C THR A 184 8.76 -6.90 -2.88
N GLN A 185 8.85 -7.41 -4.09
CA GLN A 185 9.84 -6.98 -5.08
C GLN A 185 9.74 -5.47 -5.35
N GLY A 186 10.88 -4.81 -5.44
CA GLY A 186 10.97 -3.36 -5.69
C GLY A 186 10.77 -2.48 -4.44
N CYS A 187 10.36 -3.05 -3.30
CA CYS A 187 10.30 -2.27 -2.06
C CYS A 187 11.69 -1.78 -1.65
N LYS A 188 11.77 -0.51 -1.28
CA LYS A 188 12.97 0.12 -0.71
C LYS A 188 13.00 -0.03 0.80
N ILE A 189 11.88 0.29 1.42
CA ILE A 189 11.73 0.36 2.86
C ILE A 189 10.29 0.00 3.28
N CYS A 190 10.15 -0.82 4.33
CA CYS A 190 8.86 -1.09 4.94
C CYS A 190 8.95 -0.77 6.44
N PHE A 191 8.02 0.02 6.95
CA PHE A 191 8.01 0.44 8.35
C PHE A 191 7.43 -0.65 9.26
N GLY A 192 8.03 -0.83 10.44
CA GLY A 192 7.42 -1.60 11.51
C GLY A 192 6.27 -0.84 12.17
N ASN A 193 5.37 -1.56 12.85
CA ASN A 193 4.12 -1.00 13.38
C ASN A 193 4.34 0.12 14.39
N GLU A 194 5.36 0.02 15.24
CA GLU A 194 5.66 1.05 16.24
C GLU A 194 6.13 2.37 15.61
N VAL A 195 6.67 2.33 14.41
CA VAL A 195 7.10 3.53 13.70
C VAL A 195 5.92 4.42 13.38
N TRP A 196 4.78 3.83 13.01
CA TRP A 196 3.56 4.59 12.68
C TRP A 196 3.02 5.41 13.84
N LYS A 197 3.34 5.02 15.07
CA LYS A 197 2.95 5.75 16.29
C LYS A 197 3.83 6.96 16.59
N SER A 198 4.93 7.18 15.85
CA SER A 198 5.93 8.23 16.08
C SER A 198 5.97 9.28 14.96
N PHE A 199 4.85 9.52 14.29
CA PHE A 199 4.76 10.49 13.18
C PHE A 199 4.37 11.91 13.62
N ASP A 200 4.27 12.20 14.92
CA ASP A 200 3.95 13.51 15.46
C ASP A 200 4.91 14.62 14.94
N LYS A 201 6.16 14.26 14.67
CA LYS A 201 7.17 15.18 14.09
C LYS A 201 6.79 15.71 12.70
N PHE A 202 5.85 15.08 12.01
CA PHE A 202 5.28 15.53 10.73
C PHE A 202 3.90 16.17 10.90
N GLY A 203 3.44 16.40 12.12
CA GLY A 203 2.06 16.86 12.38
C GLY A 203 1.01 15.81 12.08
N LEU A 204 1.37 14.52 12.10
CA LEU A 204 0.50 13.39 11.82
C LEU A 204 0.41 12.49 13.06
N LYS A 205 -0.80 12.17 13.50
CA LYS A 205 -1.07 11.25 14.60
C LYS A 205 -1.66 9.96 14.08
N CYS A 206 -1.08 8.82 14.43
CA CYS A 206 -1.65 7.52 14.11
C CYS A 206 -2.94 7.30 14.90
N ILE A 207 -4.05 7.07 14.19
CA ILE A 207 -5.38 6.85 14.78
C ILE A 207 -5.86 5.42 14.61
N ASP A 208 -5.33 4.68 13.65
CA ASP A 208 -5.63 3.24 13.48
C ASP A 208 -4.48 2.49 12.80
N ILE A 209 -4.26 1.25 13.24
CA ILE A 209 -3.46 0.23 12.56
C ILE A 209 -4.28 -1.04 12.55
N THR A 210 -4.68 -1.49 11.39
CA THR A 210 -5.45 -2.73 11.25
C THR A 210 -4.79 -3.67 10.26
N SER A 211 -4.41 -4.85 10.71
CA SER A 211 -3.84 -5.88 9.85
C SER A 211 -4.92 -6.62 9.07
N TYR A 212 -4.60 -7.03 7.85
CA TYR A 212 -5.51 -7.77 6.98
C TYR A 212 -4.76 -8.72 6.04
N ASP A 213 -5.46 -9.76 5.60
CA ASP A 213 -5.07 -10.57 4.45
C ASP A 213 -5.90 -10.14 3.24
N ASP A 214 -5.28 -10.00 2.08
CA ASP A 214 -5.99 -9.85 0.82
C ASP A 214 -6.12 -11.21 0.10
N ASN A 215 -7.08 -11.30 -0.82
CA ASN A 215 -7.31 -12.55 -1.55
C ASN A 215 -6.23 -12.88 -2.58
N LEU A 216 -5.34 -11.93 -2.94
CA LEU A 216 -4.16 -12.20 -3.76
C LEU A 216 -3.23 -13.19 -3.07
N PHE A 217 -3.30 -13.24 -1.75
CA PHE A 217 -2.60 -14.22 -0.93
C PHE A 217 -3.08 -15.65 -1.17
N ILE A 218 -4.36 -15.84 -1.34
CA ILE A 218 -4.92 -17.15 -1.70
C ILE A 218 -4.36 -17.60 -3.05
N ASP A 219 -4.29 -16.70 -4.05
CA ASP A 219 -3.72 -17.00 -5.37
C ASP A 219 -2.23 -17.35 -5.30
N PHE A 220 -1.46 -16.67 -4.43
CA PHE A 220 -0.04 -16.99 -4.23
C PHE A 220 0.15 -18.37 -3.61
N PHE A 221 -0.65 -18.73 -2.61
CA PHE A 221 -0.62 -20.06 -1.99
C PHE A 221 -1.02 -21.14 -2.98
N LEU A 222 -2.04 -20.89 -3.77
CA LEU A 222 -2.55 -21.83 -4.77
C LEU A 222 -1.55 -22.05 -5.91
N ASN A 223 -0.76 -21.04 -6.26
CA ASN A 223 0.25 -21.15 -7.33
C ASN A 223 1.57 -21.77 -6.83
N LYS A 224 1.92 -21.60 -5.54
CA LYS A 224 3.15 -22.19 -4.96
C LYS A 224 2.98 -23.63 -4.51
N SER A 225 1.78 -24.04 -4.14
CA SER A 225 1.49 -25.45 -3.85
C SER A 225 1.26 -26.19 -5.16
N ASN A 226 2.21 -27.04 -5.56
CA ASN A 226 2.07 -27.96 -6.71
C ASN A 226 0.81 -28.86 -6.64
N MET A 227 0.03 -28.76 -5.59
CA MET A 227 -1.22 -29.50 -5.38
C MET A 227 -2.38 -28.99 -6.25
N MET A 228 -2.33 -27.76 -6.76
CA MET A 228 -3.44 -27.15 -7.49
C MET A 228 -3.22 -27.03 -9.00
N SER A 229 -2.08 -27.47 -9.53
CA SER A 229 -1.84 -27.50 -10.97
C SER A 229 -2.77 -28.46 -11.73
N LYS A 230 -3.50 -29.32 -11.01
CA LYS A 230 -4.28 -30.42 -11.61
C LYS A 230 -5.80 -30.22 -11.68
N SER A 231 -6.38 -29.17 -11.11
CA SER A 231 -7.83 -29.00 -11.15
C SER A 231 -8.29 -27.55 -11.31
N GLN A 232 -8.75 -27.23 -12.52
CA GLN A 232 -9.42 -25.96 -12.83
C GLN A 232 -10.68 -25.76 -11.97
N PHE A 233 -11.33 -26.84 -11.57
CA PHE A 233 -12.49 -26.83 -10.69
C PHE A 233 -12.16 -26.29 -9.30
N LEU A 234 -11.05 -26.71 -8.69
CA LEU A 234 -10.60 -26.19 -7.39
C LEU A 234 -10.22 -24.70 -7.47
N LYS A 235 -9.59 -24.26 -8.55
CA LYS A 235 -9.30 -22.83 -8.79
C LYS A 235 -10.60 -22.02 -8.86
N ASN A 236 -11.59 -22.51 -9.56
CA ASN A 236 -12.89 -21.86 -9.66
C ASN A 236 -13.65 -21.88 -8.33
N LEU A 237 -13.58 -22.95 -7.56
CA LEU A 237 -14.24 -23.07 -6.26
C LEU A 237 -13.63 -22.11 -5.24
N VAL A 238 -12.29 -22.03 -5.17
CA VAL A 238 -11.58 -21.06 -4.30
C VAL A 238 -11.89 -19.63 -4.72
N PHE A 239 -11.92 -19.35 -6.01
CA PHE A 239 -12.33 -18.05 -6.55
C PHE A 239 -13.78 -17.71 -6.19
N TYR A 240 -14.71 -18.67 -6.22
CA TYR A 240 -16.10 -18.47 -5.80
C TYR A 240 -16.25 -18.31 -4.29
N VAL A 241 -15.55 -19.10 -3.49
CA VAL A 241 -15.56 -19.01 -2.02
C VAL A 241 -14.94 -17.68 -1.56
N SER A 242 -13.89 -17.21 -2.23
CA SER A 242 -13.32 -15.90 -1.96
C SER A 242 -14.26 -14.72 -2.29
N LYS A 243 -15.17 -14.91 -3.27
CA LYS A 243 -16.21 -13.92 -3.58
C LYS A 243 -17.32 -13.83 -2.53
N ILE A 244 -17.61 -14.92 -1.83
CA ILE A 244 -18.67 -15.00 -0.83
C ILE A 244 -18.17 -14.53 0.54
N LYS A 245 -16.89 -14.72 0.85
CA LYS A 245 -16.26 -14.20 2.06
C LYS A 245 -15.70 -12.81 1.80
N LYS A 246 -15.94 -11.88 2.73
CA LYS A 246 -15.42 -10.49 2.70
C LYS A 246 -14.01 -10.44 2.13
N LEU A 247 -13.76 -9.54 1.19
CA LEU A 247 -12.52 -9.48 0.40
C LEU A 247 -11.27 -9.31 1.27
N PHE A 248 -11.39 -8.63 2.41
CA PHE A 248 -10.37 -8.55 3.43
C PHE A 248 -10.80 -9.29 4.68
N VAL A 249 -9.97 -10.21 5.11
CA VAL A 249 -10.10 -10.83 6.42
C VAL A 249 -9.22 -10.04 7.37
N TYR A 250 -9.84 -9.24 8.23
CA TYR A 250 -9.12 -8.56 9.31
C TYR A 250 -8.62 -9.61 10.29
N LYS A 251 -7.32 -9.62 10.53
CA LYS A 251 -6.66 -10.53 11.46
C LYS A 251 -5.64 -9.75 12.28
N ASP A 252 -5.41 -10.18 13.52
CA ASP A 252 -4.42 -9.56 14.40
C ASP A 252 -2.99 -9.63 13.83
N ASN A 253 -2.73 -10.51 12.88
CA ASN A 253 -1.41 -10.73 12.28
C ASN A 253 -1.50 -10.98 10.77
N GLY A 254 -2.31 -10.18 10.06
CA GLY A 254 -2.43 -10.23 8.59
C GLY A 254 -1.13 -9.83 7.88
N ILE A 255 -1.01 -10.20 6.62
CA ILE A 255 0.19 -9.94 5.80
C ILE A 255 0.38 -8.46 5.42
N ASN A 256 -0.68 -7.68 5.47
CA ASN A 256 -0.68 -6.26 5.17
C ASN A 256 -1.31 -5.46 6.32
N ASN A 257 -1.04 -4.17 6.36
CA ASN A 257 -1.65 -3.22 7.28
C ASN A 257 -2.37 -2.11 6.55
N PHE A 258 -3.50 -1.69 7.11
CA PHE A 258 -4.05 -0.36 6.94
C PHE A 258 -3.57 0.54 8.07
N ILE A 259 -3.09 1.71 7.70
CA ILE A 259 -2.65 2.75 8.63
C ILE A 259 -3.51 3.98 8.36
N LEU A 260 -4.12 4.54 9.39
CA LEU A 260 -4.74 5.86 9.33
C LEU A 260 -3.94 6.84 10.17
N LEU A 261 -3.52 7.92 9.56
CA LEU A 261 -2.90 9.05 10.25
C LEU A 261 -3.80 10.28 10.07
N LYS A 262 -3.95 11.06 11.12
CA LYS A 262 -4.71 12.31 11.14
C LYS A 262 -3.77 13.49 11.36
N LYS A 263 -3.94 14.54 10.58
CA LYS A 263 -3.24 15.82 10.76
C LYS A 263 -3.85 16.58 11.94
N PHE A 264 -3.01 17.13 12.82
CA PHE A 264 -3.41 17.99 13.94
C PHE A 264 -2.83 19.39 13.79
#